data_81d53a5963f04b9ac299ea08aa62e54d
#
_entry.id   81d53a5963f04b9ac299ea08aa62e54d
#
_cell.length_a   1.000
_cell.length_b   1.000
_cell.length_c   1.000
_cell.angle_alpha   90.00
_cell.angle_beta   90.00
_cell.angle_gamma   90.00
#
_symmetry.space_group_name_H-M   'P 1'
#
loop_
_entity.id
_entity.type
_entity.pdbx_description
1 polymer ?
#
loop_
_entity_poly.entity_id
_entity_poly.type
_entity_poly.pdbx_seq_one_letter_code
_entity_poly.pdbx_strand_id
1 'polypeptide(L)'
;WSKELRMCYDRYPNLKIVFTGSSVMRLKTENPELNGLVKSYNLRGFSFREFLNLQTGNHFSAYTLDEILHNHEHIVKTILPHINPLNYFQDYIHHGFYPFFLEKRNFSENLLKTMNMMIEVDILLIKQIELKYLSKIKKLLYLLAVDGPVAPNVSQFATEIQTSRATVMNYIKYLADARLINMVYPKGESFPKKPAKIMMHNTNLMYSIYPVKVEEQDVLETFFVNTLWKDHKINKGDK
;
A
#
# COMPACT_ATOMS: atom_id res chain seq x y z
N TRP A 1 23.62 -11.10 -6.95
CA TRP A 1 22.82 -11.26 -8.17
C TRP A 1 22.82 -10.00 -9.06
N SER A 2 22.85 -8.78 -8.50
CA SER A 2 22.84 -7.54 -9.30
C SER A 2 24.09 -7.37 -10.16
N LYS A 3 25.25 -7.76 -9.62
CA LYS A 3 26.52 -7.79 -10.37
C LYS A 3 26.48 -8.76 -11.53
N GLU A 4 25.92 -9.94 -11.33
CA GLU A 4 25.76 -10.95 -12.37
C GLU A 4 24.82 -10.46 -13.47
N LEU A 5 23.70 -9.81 -13.09
CA LEU A 5 22.80 -9.19 -14.08
C LEU A 5 23.50 -8.09 -14.86
N ARG A 6 24.30 -7.26 -14.21
CA ARG A 6 25.10 -6.23 -14.88
C ARG A 6 26.08 -6.84 -15.86
N MET A 7 26.81 -7.88 -15.47
CA MET A 7 27.75 -8.60 -16.35
C MET A 7 27.05 -9.23 -17.55
N CYS A 8 25.86 -9.82 -17.36
CA CYS A 8 25.05 -10.36 -18.46
C CYS A 8 24.60 -9.25 -19.43
N TYR A 9 24.13 -8.12 -18.92
CA TYR A 9 23.72 -6.98 -19.72
C TYR A 9 24.87 -6.42 -20.57
N ASP A 10 26.05 -6.25 -19.96
CA ASP A 10 27.22 -5.71 -20.66
C ASP A 10 27.78 -6.69 -21.70
N ARG A 11 27.69 -8.01 -21.45
CA ARG A 11 28.21 -9.05 -22.35
C ARG A 11 27.30 -9.36 -23.53
N TYR A 12 25.97 -9.17 -23.35
CA TYR A 12 24.97 -9.56 -24.34
C TYR A 12 24.07 -8.36 -24.71
N PRO A 13 24.47 -7.51 -25.69
CA PRO A 13 23.76 -6.26 -25.99
C PRO A 13 22.28 -6.41 -26.38
N ASN A 14 21.89 -7.59 -26.89
CA ASN A 14 20.49 -7.87 -27.28
C ASN A 14 19.67 -8.53 -26.17
N LEU A 15 20.26 -8.77 -25.00
CA LEU A 15 19.58 -9.43 -23.88
C LEU A 15 18.61 -8.45 -23.22
N LYS A 16 17.34 -8.81 -23.16
CA LYS A 16 16.32 -8.11 -22.38
C LYS A 16 16.06 -8.88 -21.10
N ILE A 17 16.28 -8.25 -19.97
CA ILE A 17 16.14 -8.88 -18.65
C ILE A 17 14.93 -8.26 -17.93
N VAL A 18 14.01 -9.11 -17.48
CA VAL A 18 12.92 -8.74 -16.56
C VAL A 18 13.15 -9.51 -15.27
N PHE A 19 13.18 -8.79 -14.17
CA PHE A 19 13.32 -9.41 -12.85
C PHE A 19 12.31 -8.81 -11.87
N THR A 20 11.90 -9.60 -10.90
CA THR A 20 10.94 -9.22 -9.87
C THR A 20 11.50 -9.55 -8.49
N GLY A 21 10.94 -8.94 -7.47
CA GLY A 21 11.26 -9.25 -6.08
C GLY A 21 10.09 -8.93 -5.18
N SER A 22 9.91 -9.74 -4.15
CA SER A 22 8.87 -9.55 -3.13
C SER A 22 9.15 -8.33 -2.25
N SER A 23 10.42 -7.97 -2.03
CA SER A 23 10.81 -6.83 -1.22
C SER A 23 11.12 -5.61 -2.07
N VAL A 24 10.22 -4.63 -2.04
CA VAL A 24 10.42 -3.31 -2.66
C VAL A 24 11.66 -2.61 -2.08
N MET A 25 11.92 -2.79 -0.80
CA MET A 25 13.04 -2.16 -0.10
C MET A 25 14.37 -2.71 -0.62
N ARG A 26 14.51 -4.03 -0.74
CA ARG A 26 15.72 -4.67 -1.29
C ARG A 26 16.00 -4.27 -2.73
N LEU A 27 14.97 -4.27 -3.58
CA LEU A 27 15.13 -3.89 -4.98
C LEU A 27 15.62 -2.45 -5.16
N LYS A 28 15.30 -1.54 -4.24
CA LYS A 28 15.69 -0.12 -4.34
C LYS A 28 17.04 0.20 -3.70
N THR A 29 17.41 -0.49 -2.62
CA THR A 29 18.56 -0.09 -1.79
C THR A 29 19.83 -0.90 -2.04
N GLU A 30 19.72 -2.12 -2.53
CA GLU A 30 20.85 -3.07 -2.60
C GLU A 30 21.47 -3.25 -4.00
N ASN A 31 21.11 -2.38 -4.97
CA ASN A 31 21.51 -2.60 -6.36
C ASN A 31 22.11 -1.37 -7.05
N PRO A 32 23.18 -0.78 -6.51
CA PRO A 32 23.81 0.40 -7.10
C PRO A 32 24.34 0.15 -8.53
N GLU A 33 24.73 -1.10 -8.83
CA GLU A 33 25.26 -1.50 -10.14
C GLU A 33 24.22 -1.41 -11.26
N LEU A 34 22.94 -1.41 -10.93
CA LEU A 34 21.82 -1.32 -11.87
C LEU A 34 21.26 0.10 -12.02
N ASN A 35 21.80 1.07 -11.28
CA ASN A 35 21.33 2.46 -11.34
C ASN A 35 21.48 3.02 -12.77
N GLY A 36 20.40 3.65 -13.25
CA GLY A 36 20.35 4.22 -14.59
C GLY A 36 20.12 3.20 -15.74
N LEU A 37 20.19 1.90 -15.47
CA LEU A 37 19.99 0.85 -16.49
C LEU A 37 18.60 0.21 -16.42
N VAL A 38 17.88 0.37 -15.30
CA VAL A 38 16.64 -0.35 -15.04
C VAL A 38 15.45 0.60 -15.04
N LYS A 39 14.41 0.23 -15.78
CA LYS A 39 13.11 0.86 -15.67
C LYS A 39 12.28 0.12 -14.62
N SER A 40 12.01 0.79 -13.51
CA SER A 40 11.23 0.22 -12.40
C SER A 40 9.73 0.40 -12.64
N TYR A 41 8.98 -0.68 -12.46
CA TYR A 41 7.52 -0.67 -12.42
C TYR A 41 7.04 -1.06 -11.03
N ASN A 42 6.08 -0.34 -10.51
CA ASN A 42 5.43 -0.68 -9.24
C ASN A 42 4.17 -1.49 -9.53
N LEU A 43 4.22 -2.79 -9.28
CA LEU A 43 3.00 -3.60 -9.25
C LEU A 43 2.26 -3.29 -7.93
N ARG A 44 1.06 -2.77 -8.06
CA ARG A 44 0.16 -2.50 -6.93
C ARG A 44 -0.88 -3.61 -6.82
N GLY A 45 -1.65 -3.61 -5.73
CA GLY A 45 -2.85 -4.42 -5.64
C GLY A 45 -3.88 -4.02 -6.70
N PHE A 46 -4.90 -4.83 -6.87
CA PHE A 46 -5.97 -4.59 -7.83
C PHE A 46 -6.74 -3.30 -7.52
N SER A 47 -6.96 -2.50 -8.53
CA SER A 47 -7.96 -1.44 -8.48
C SER A 47 -9.36 -2.03 -8.46
N PHE A 48 -10.36 -1.24 -8.04
CA PHE A 48 -11.76 -1.69 -8.07
C PHE A 48 -12.21 -2.10 -9.49
N ARG A 49 -11.78 -1.35 -10.51
CA ARG A 49 -12.05 -1.70 -11.91
C ARG A 49 -11.44 -3.05 -12.33
N GLU A 50 -10.19 -3.32 -11.96
CA GLU A 50 -9.54 -4.60 -12.26
C GLU A 50 -10.20 -5.76 -11.53
N PHE A 51 -10.59 -5.56 -10.27
CA PHE A 51 -11.38 -6.52 -9.51
C PHE A 51 -12.72 -6.81 -10.20
N LEU A 52 -13.47 -5.78 -10.61
CA LEU A 52 -14.72 -5.95 -11.35
C LEU A 52 -14.53 -6.73 -12.64
N ASN A 53 -13.53 -6.39 -13.42
CA ASN A 53 -13.22 -7.11 -14.67
C ASN A 53 -12.97 -8.60 -14.43
N LEU A 54 -12.21 -8.93 -13.38
CA LEU A 54 -11.92 -10.32 -13.04
C LEU A 54 -13.15 -11.07 -12.50
N GLN A 55 -13.96 -10.41 -11.67
CA GLN A 55 -15.14 -11.04 -11.05
C GLN A 55 -16.28 -11.27 -12.05
N THR A 56 -16.42 -10.38 -13.02
CA THR A 56 -17.58 -10.38 -13.93
C THR A 56 -17.25 -10.81 -15.35
N GLY A 57 -15.97 -11.00 -15.68
CA GLY A 57 -15.51 -11.30 -17.05
C GLY A 57 -15.63 -10.10 -18.02
N ASN A 58 -15.93 -8.90 -17.52
CA ASN A 58 -15.97 -7.69 -18.31
C ASN A 58 -14.56 -7.12 -18.56
N HIS A 59 -14.46 -6.17 -19.49
CA HIS A 59 -13.21 -5.49 -19.85
C HIS A 59 -13.39 -3.97 -19.83
N PHE A 60 -13.82 -3.41 -18.68
CA PHE A 60 -13.98 -1.98 -18.53
C PHE A 60 -12.65 -1.26 -18.67
N SER A 61 -12.63 -0.18 -19.45
CA SER A 61 -11.46 0.66 -19.65
C SER A 61 -11.07 1.45 -18.39
N ALA A 62 -9.80 1.83 -18.31
CA ALA A 62 -9.36 2.80 -17.33
C ALA A 62 -9.68 4.21 -17.82
N TYR A 63 -10.08 5.08 -16.88
CA TYR A 63 -10.33 6.49 -17.13
C TYR A 63 -9.43 7.33 -16.22
N THR A 64 -8.95 8.44 -16.71
CA THR A 64 -8.24 9.44 -15.91
C THR A 64 -9.21 10.17 -14.99
N LEU A 65 -8.69 10.82 -13.94
CA LEU A 65 -9.53 11.64 -13.07
C LEU A 65 -10.22 12.78 -13.85
N ASP A 66 -9.53 13.39 -14.80
CA ASP A 66 -10.07 14.45 -15.64
C ASP A 66 -11.24 13.97 -16.53
N GLU A 67 -11.09 12.80 -17.16
CA GLU A 67 -12.18 12.17 -17.91
C GLU A 67 -13.40 11.87 -17.02
N ILE A 68 -13.17 11.38 -15.81
CA ILE A 68 -14.26 11.09 -14.87
C ILE A 68 -14.97 12.38 -14.46
N LEU A 69 -14.24 13.45 -14.16
CA LEU A 69 -14.82 14.72 -13.75
C LEU A 69 -15.64 15.39 -14.83
N HIS A 70 -15.21 15.30 -16.11
CA HIS A 70 -15.89 15.99 -17.23
C HIS A 70 -16.89 15.12 -17.97
N ASN A 71 -16.75 13.78 -17.95
CA ASN A 71 -17.53 12.86 -18.77
C ASN A 71 -18.21 11.73 -17.97
N HIS A 72 -18.39 11.90 -16.64
CA HIS A 72 -18.90 10.83 -15.77
C HIS A 72 -20.25 10.24 -16.24
N GLU A 73 -21.17 11.05 -16.76
CA GLU A 73 -22.46 10.57 -17.25
C GLU A 73 -22.32 9.60 -18.43
N HIS A 74 -21.40 9.91 -19.35
CA HIS A 74 -21.10 9.02 -20.48
C HIS A 74 -20.47 7.71 -19.99
N ILE A 75 -19.49 7.81 -19.10
CA ILE A 75 -18.81 6.63 -18.51
C ILE A 75 -19.81 5.73 -17.78
N VAL A 76 -20.70 6.31 -16.99
CA VAL A 76 -21.75 5.55 -16.29
C VAL A 76 -22.67 4.82 -17.28
N LYS A 77 -23.08 5.46 -18.37
CA LYS A 77 -23.89 4.84 -19.42
C LYS A 77 -23.19 3.67 -20.14
N THR A 78 -21.87 3.60 -20.13
CA THR A 78 -21.13 2.45 -20.69
C THR A 78 -20.99 1.28 -19.70
N ILE A 79 -21.11 1.52 -18.41
CA ILE A 79 -20.91 0.51 -17.37
C ILE A 79 -22.22 -0.10 -16.88
N LEU A 80 -23.21 0.73 -16.55
CA LEU A 80 -24.48 0.30 -15.92
C LEU A 80 -25.30 -0.73 -16.72
N PRO A 81 -25.28 -0.75 -18.07
CA PRO A 81 -25.96 -1.79 -18.82
C PRO A 81 -25.39 -3.20 -18.60
N HIS A 82 -24.14 -3.30 -18.17
CA HIS A 82 -23.44 -4.56 -17.96
C HIS A 82 -23.46 -5.01 -16.50
N ILE A 83 -23.26 -4.09 -15.56
CA ILE A 83 -23.22 -4.38 -14.12
C ILE A 83 -23.64 -3.16 -13.29
N ASN A 84 -24.12 -3.41 -12.05
CA ASN A 84 -24.13 -2.37 -11.01
C ASN A 84 -22.85 -2.51 -10.16
N PRO A 85 -21.86 -1.60 -10.30
CA PRO A 85 -20.58 -1.71 -9.58
C PRO A 85 -20.73 -1.70 -8.05
N LEU A 86 -21.74 -1.00 -7.52
CA LEU A 86 -21.97 -0.90 -6.08
C LEU A 86 -22.28 -2.25 -5.42
N ASN A 87 -22.84 -3.20 -6.16
CA ASN A 87 -23.09 -4.56 -5.65
C ASN A 87 -21.79 -5.32 -5.32
N TYR A 88 -20.65 -4.90 -5.90
CA TYR A 88 -19.35 -5.52 -5.72
C TYR A 88 -18.43 -4.70 -4.80
N PHE A 89 -18.83 -3.48 -4.45
CA PHE A 89 -17.97 -2.57 -3.73
C PHE A 89 -17.64 -3.06 -2.33
N GLN A 90 -18.62 -3.61 -1.61
CA GLN A 90 -18.40 -4.17 -0.27
C GLN A 90 -17.41 -5.34 -0.30
N ASP A 91 -17.52 -6.24 -1.26
CA ASP A 91 -16.58 -7.35 -1.41
C ASP A 91 -15.17 -6.85 -1.74
N TYR A 92 -15.06 -5.85 -2.61
CA TYR A 92 -13.76 -5.26 -2.94
C TYR A 92 -13.07 -4.61 -1.72
N ILE A 93 -13.75 -3.78 -0.96
CA ILE A 93 -13.14 -3.10 0.20
C ILE A 93 -12.71 -4.08 1.29
N HIS A 94 -13.34 -5.26 1.38
CA HIS A 94 -12.94 -6.31 2.31
C HIS A 94 -11.82 -7.20 1.75
N HIS A 95 -11.87 -7.57 0.45
CA HIS A 95 -11.05 -8.65 -0.09
C HIS A 95 -10.38 -8.36 -1.44
N GLY A 96 -10.77 -7.32 -2.17
CA GLY A 96 -10.48 -7.18 -3.60
C GLY A 96 -9.10 -6.59 -3.95
N PHE A 97 -8.36 -6.03 -3.00
CA PHE A 97 -7.08 -5.38 -3.28
C PHE A 97 -5.94 -6.36 -3.52
N TYR A 98 -5.87 -7.45 -2.74
CA TYR A 98 -4.83 -8.46 -2.86
C TYR A 98 -5.32 -9.66 -3.70
N PRO A 99 -4.43 -10.34 -4.47
CA PRO A 99 -4.83 -11.43 -5.35
C PRO A 99 -5.39 -12.67 -4.64
N PHE A 100 -5.31 -12.74 -3.32
CA PHE A 100 -5.84 -13.84 -2.50
C PHE A 100 -7.34 -14.08 -2.68
N PHE A 101 -8.10 -13.07 -3.15
CA PHE A 101 -9.52 -13.26 -3.46
C PHE A 101 -9.75 -14.27 -4.59
N LEU A 102 -8.77 -14.47 -5.48
CA LEU A 102 -8.84 -15.47 -6.55
C LEU A 102 -8.82 -16.91 -6.00
N GLU A 103 -8.23 -17.12 -4.83
CA GLU A 103 -8.17 -18.43 -4.16
C GLU A 103 -9.50 -18.81 -3.51
N LYS A 104 -10.44 -17.85 -3.33
CA LYS A 104 -11.78 -18.01 -2.73
C LYS A 104 -11.80 -18.64 -1.35
N ARG A 105 -10.72 -18.57 -0.59
CA ARG A 105 -10.59 -19.12 0.77
C ARG A 105 -9.45 -18.45 1.54
N ASN A 106 -9.59 -18.43 2.86
CA ASN A 106 -8.54 -18.02 3.80
C ASN A 106 -7.90 -16.64 3.51
N PHE A 107 -8.67 -15.70 2.94
CA PHE A 107 -8.16 -14.38 2.54
C PHE A 107 -7.47 -13.66 3.69
N SER A 108 -8.16 -13.48 4.83
CA SER A 108 -7.60 -12.74 5.98
C SER A 108 -6.37 -13.43 6.57
N GLU A 109 -6.36 -14.76 6.64
CA GLU A 109 -5.21 -15.53 7.10
C GLU A 109 -4.00 -15.35 6.18
N ASN A 110 -4.19 -15.46 4.86
CA ASN A 110 -3.15 -15.26 3.87
C ASN A 110 -2.60 -13.82 3.90
N LEU A 111 -3.49 -12.84 4.07
CA LEU A 111 -3.09 -11.44 4.18
C LEU A 111 -2.28 -11.18 5.46
N LEU A 112 -2.75 -11.66 6.61
CA LEU A 112 -2.03 -11.51 7.89
C LEU A 112 -0.67 -12.23 7.86
N LYS A 113 -0.59 -13.42 7.26
CA LYS A 113 0.68 -14.14 7.08
C LYS A 113 1.65 -13.35 6.20
N THR A 114 1.18 -12.80 5.09
CA THR A 114 2.00 -11.98 4.20
C THR A 114 2.46 -10.69 4.89
N MET A 115 1.59 -10.02 5.62
CA MET A 115 1.91 -8.83 6.42
C MET A 115 2.98 -9.14 7.48
N ASN A 116 2.83 -10.24 8.21
CA ASN A 116 3.83 -10.68 9.19
C ASN A 116 5.18 -10.94 8.52
N MET A 117 5.20 -11.61 7.36
CA MET A 117 6.41 -11.83 6.59
C MET A 117 7.07 -10.52 6.14
N MET A 118 6.29 -9.53 5.70
CA MET A 118 6.82 -8.19 5.36
C MET A 118 7.49 -7.52 6.56
N ILE A 119 6.91 -7.61 7.75
CA ILE A 119 7.50 -7.02 8.95
C ILE A 119 8.75 -7.80 9.38
N GLU A 120 8.71 -9.12 9.40
CA GLU A 120 9.79 -9.97 9.89
C GLU A 120 10.97 -10.03 8.91
N VAL A 121 10.72 -10.10 7.63
CA VAL A 121 11.78 -10.20 6.61
C VAL A 121 12.21 -8.81 6.13
N ASP A 122 11.28 -7.99 5.65
CA ASP A 122 11.65 -6.74 4.99
C ASP A 122 12.08 -5.66 6.00
N ILE A 123 11.34 -5.52 7.11
CA ILE A 123 11.67 -4.48 8.08
C ILE A 123 12.86 -4.89 8.95
N LEU A 124 12.80 -6.08 9.57
CA LEU A 124 13.86 -6.47 10.50
C LEU A 124 15.22 -6.69 9.80
N LEU A 125 15.24 -7.45 8.71
CA LEU A 125 16.51 -7.79 8.05
C LEU A 125 17.10 -6.58 7.32
N ILE A 126 16.28 -5.82 6.57
CA ILE A 126 16.81 -4.70 5.76
C ILE A 126 17.22 -3.53 6.64
N LYS A 127 16.47 -3.25 7.70
CA LYS A 127 16.81 -2.17 8.64
C LYS A 127 17.73 -2.62 9.78
N GLN A 128 18.15 -3.88 9.77
CA GLN A 128 19.03 -4.47 10.80
C GLN A 128 18.49 -4.24 12.23
N ILE A 129 17.19 -4.43 12.39
CA ILE A 129 16.49 -4.24 13.67
C ILE A 129 16.52 -5.56 14.42
N GLU A 130 16.87 -5.52 15.71
CA GLU A 130 16.87 -6.70 16.56
C GLU A 130 15.45 -7.27 16.72
N LEU A 131 15.36 -8.60 16.74
CA LEU A 131 14.09 -9.35 16.84
C LEU A 131 13.23 -8.93 18.05
N LYS A 132 13.88 -8.50 19.14
CA LYS A 132 13.18 -8.01 20.35
C LYS A 132 12.26 -6.82 20.11
N TYR A 133 12.46 -6.05 19.03
CA TYR A 133 11.61 -4.90 18.68
C TYR A 133 10.43 -5.25 17.78
N LEU A 134 10.35 -6.50 17.29
CA LEU A 134 9.28 -6.97 16.41
C LEU A 134 7.90 -6.74 17.03
N SER A 135 7.73 -7.11 18.30
CA SER A 135 6.45 -6.95 19.01
C SER A 135 6.01 -5.48 19.10
N LYS A 136 6.96 -4.56 19.26
CA LYS A 136 6.69 -3.12 19.30
C LYS A 136 6.22 -2.59 17.95
N ILE A 137 6.82 -3.03 16.86
CA ILE A 137 6.42 -2.66 15.49
C ILE A 137 5.03 -3.20 15.18
N LYS A 138 4.75 -4.47 15.51
CA LYS A 138 3.42 -5.08 15.33
C LYS A 138 2.35 -4.37 16.19
N LYS A 139 2.67 -4.04 17.44
CA LYS A 139 1.78 -3.28 18.32
C LYS A 139 1.50 -1.89 17.76
N LEU A 140 2.52 -1.19 17.24
CA LEU A 140 2.34 0.12 16.62
C LEU A 140 1.42 0.04 15.40
N LEU A 141 1.60 -0.96 14.52
CA LEU A 141 0.72 -1.17 13.37
C LEU A 141 -0.74 -1.40 13.80
N TYR A 142 -0.95 -2.19 14.85
CA TYR A 142 -2.28 -2.41 15.43
C TYR A 142 -2.89 -1.10 15.96
N LEU A 143 -2.13 -0.30 16.73
CA LEU A 143 -2.61 1.00 17.25
C LEU A 143 -3.00 1.94 16.10
N LEU A 144 -2.20 2.01 15.04
CA LEU A 144 -2.51 2.80 13.85
C LEU A 144 -3.78 2.32 13.12
N ALA A 145 -4.04 1.02 13.13
CA ALA A 145 -5.27 0.46 12.55
C ALA A 145 -6.51 0.78 13.40
N VAL A 146 -6.35 0.82 14.72
CA VAL A 146 -7.43 1.17 15.67
C VAL A 146 -7.78 2.65 15.61
N ASP A 147 -6.77 3.52 15.52
CA ASP A 147 -6.98 4.98 15.50
C ASP A 147 -7.64 5.46 14.18
N GLY A 148 -7.51 4.67 13.09
CA GLY A 148 -8.02 5.05 11.77
C GLY A 148 -7.21 6.16 11.10
N PRO A 149 -7.77 6.84 10.07
CA PRO A 149 -7.09 7.87 9.29
C PRO A 149 -7.00 9.20 10.04
N VAL A 150 -6.12 9.31 11.03
CA VAL A 150 -5.96 10.48 11.90
C VAL A 150 -4.52 11.00 11.94
N ALA A 151 -4.37 12.19 12.51
CA ALA A 151 -3.05 12.73 12.86
C ALA A 151 -2.44 11.90 13.99
N PRO A 152 -1.26 11.28 13.81
CA PRO A 152 -0.71 10.36 14.79
C PRO A 152 -0.36 11.05 16.12
N ASN A 153 -0.77 10.46 17.24
CA ASN A 153 -0.30 10.86 18.56
C ASN A 153 1.01 10.13 18.91
N VAL A 154 2.11 10.63 18.35
CA VAL A 154 3.44 10.00 18.49
C VAL A 154 3.87 9.86 19.97
N SER A 155 3.44 10.79 20.86
CA SER A 155 3.77 10.72 22.29
C SER A 155 3.04 9.58 22.97
N GLN A 156 1.76 9.42 22.70
CA GLN A 156 0.96 8.30 23.20
C GLN A 156 1.53 6.97 22.71
N PHE A 157 1.80 6.82 21.40
CA PHE A 157 2.40 5.61 20.87
C PHE A 157 3.75 5.29 21.52
N ALA A 158 4.59 6.31 21.76
CA ALA A 158 5.87 6.11 22.44
C ALA A 158 5.70 5.53 23.84
N THR A 159 4.69 6.00 24.59
CA THR A 159 4.34 5.45 25.91
C THR A 159 3.83 4.02 25.79
N GLU A 160 2.88 3.76 24.88
CA GLU A 160 2.23 2.45 24.75
C GLU A 160 3.15 1.33 24.29
N ILE A 161 4.13 1.64 23.43
CA ILE A 161 5.13 0.66 22.98
C ILE A 161 6.47 0.78 23.74
N GLN A 162 6.52 1.61 24.79
CA GLN A 162 7.70 1.80 25.65
C GLN A 162 8.98 2.10 24.86
N THR A 163 8.97 3.22 24.11
CA THR A 163 10.11 3.65 23.30
C THR A 163 10.16 5.16 23.15
N SER A 164 11.17 5.69 22.46
CA SER A 164 11.28 7.13 22.19
C SER A 164 10.35 7.56 21.04
N ARG A 165 9.97 8.84 21.03
CA ARG A 165 9.20 9.45 19.92
C ARG A 165 9.94 9.34 18.59
N ALA A 166 11.27 9.48 18.59
CA ALA A 166 12.09 9.32 17.40
C ALA A 166 12.01 7.88 16.86
N THR A 167 12.04 6.87 17.73
CA THR A 167 11.91 5.46 17.36
C THR A 167 10.51 5.19 16.78
N VAL A 168 9.45 5.75 17.36
CA VAL A 168 8.08 5.63 16.79
C VAL A 168 8.04 6.18 15.37
N MET A 169 8.61 7.38 15.13
CA MET A 169 8.65 7.96 13.79
C MET A 169 9.43 7.09 12.79
N ASN A 170 10.52 6.47 13.22
CA ASN A 170 11.26 5.53 12.38
C ASN A 170 10.42 4.28 12.07
N TYR A 171 9.72 3.72 13.05
CA TYR A 171 8.84 2.56 12.82
C TYR A 171 7.67 2.90 11.88
N ILE A 172 7.06 4.08 12.03
CA ILE A 172 6.06 4.59 11.08
C ILE A 172 6.65 4.64 9.66
N LYS A 173 7.87 5.17 9.52
CA LYS A 173 8.54 5.20 8.22
C LYS A 173 8.78 3.80 7.65
N TYR A 174 9.20 2.84 8.47
CA TYR A 174 9.42 1.46 8.03
C TYR A 174 8.12 0.77 7.59
N LEU A 175 7.03 0.97 8.33
CA LEU A 175 5.70 0.47 7.96
C LEU A 175 5.20 1.09 6.65
N ALA A 176 5.48 2.37 6.40
CA ALA A 176 5.15 3.03 5.15
C ALA A 176 6.02 2.53 3.98
N ASP A 177 7.32 2.32 4.19
CA ASP A 177 8.22 1.75 3.19
C ASP A 177 7.81 0.31 2.81
N ALA A 178 7.30 -0.45 3.79
CA ALA A 178 6.73 -1.79 3.58
C ALA A 178 5.31 -1.78 2.99
N ARG A 179 4.74 -0.61 2.70
CA ARG A 179 3.38 -0.45 2.16
C ARG A 179 2.26 -1.03 3.04
N LEU A 180 2.43 -0.93 4.35
CA LEU A 180 1.39 -1.28 5.31
C LEU A 180 0.54 -0.08 5.71
N ILE A 181 1.12 1.13 5.63
CA ILE A 181 0.43 2.40 5.89
C ILE A 181 0.77 3.45 4.83
N ASN A 182 -0.06 4.48 4.74
CA ASN A 182 0.18 5.69 3.96
C ASN A 182 0.35 6.89 4.91
N MET A 183 1.31 7.77 4.60
CA MET A 183 1.56 9.02 5.34
C MET A 183 1.19 10.21 4.46
N VAL A 184 0.20 11.00 4.88
CA VAL A 184 -0.21 12.23 4.19
C VAL A 184 0.43 13.42 4.90
N TYR A 185 1.09 14.28 4.15
CA TYR A 185 1.77 15.48 4.63
C TYR A 185 1.11 16.74 4.07
N PRO A 186 1.26 17.90 4.72
CA PRO A 186 1.03 19.19 4.09
C PRO A 186 1.92 19.35 2.83
N LYS A 187 1.48 20.21 1.90
CA LYS A 187 2.25 20.49 0.69
C LYS A 187 3.66 21.00 1.06
N GLY A 188 4.68 20.39 0.46
CA GLY A 188 6.08 20.73 0.71
C GLY A 188 6.71 20.07 1.94
N GLU A 189 5.96 19.33 2.73
CA GLU A 189 6.49 18.59 3.89
C GLU A 189 6.68 17.09 3.59
N SER A 190 7.56 16.45 4.36
CA SER A 190 7.87 15.03 4.27
C SER A 190 8.55 14.53 5.54
N PHE A 191 8.79 13.22 5.64
CA PHE A 191 9.65 12.66 6.69
C PHE A 191 11.01 13.41 6.75
N PRO A 192 11.56 13.73 7.96
CA PRO A 192 11.20 13.22 9.28
C PRO A 192 10.12 14.01 10.03
N LYS A 193 9.46 15.00 9.41
CA LYS A 193 8.35 15.69 10.05
C LYS A 193 7.19 14.73 10.35
N LYS A 194 6.38 15.09 11.35
CA LYS A 194 5.17 14.33 11.68
C LYS A 194 4.15 14.47 10.55
N PRO A 195 3.61 13.36 10.01
CA PRO A 195 2.55 13.44 9.00
C PRO A 195 1.28 14.08 9.57
N ALA A 196 0.55 14.76 8.71
CA ALA A 196 -0.74 15.34 9.07
C ALA A 196 -1.81 14.27 9.29
N LYS A 197 -1.66 13.13 8.57
CA LYS A 197 -2.55 11.97 8.70
C LYS A 197 -1.78 10.69 8.37
N ILE A 198 -2.10 9.61 9.11
CA ILE A 198 -1.70 8.24 8.78
C ILE A 198 -2.97 7.42 8.59
N MET A 199 -2.94 6.51 7.65
CA MET A 199 -3.99 5.54 7.40
C MET A 199 -3.39 4.21 6.96
N MET A 200 -4.16 3.14 7.05
CA MET A 200 -3.76 1.85 6.48
C MET A 200 -3.52 2.00 4.97
N HIS A 201 -2.63 1.17 4.42
CA HIS A 201 -2.31 1.26 2.99
C HIS A 201 -3.53 1.01 2.10
N ASN A 202 -4.42 0.14 2.52
CA ASN A 202 -5.69 -0.15 1.85
C ASN A 202 -6.74 -0.66 2.84
N THR A 203 -7.98 -0.75 2.38
CA THR A 203 -9.13 -1.15 3.21
C THR A 203 -9.08 -2.60 3.66
N ASN A 204 -8.51 -3.51 2.84
CA ASN A 204 -8.41 -4.92 3.22
C ASN A 204 -7.53 -5.10 4.48
N LEU A 205 -6.48 -4.29 4.65
CA LEU A 205 -5.67 -4.29 5.87
C LEU A 205 -6.46 -3.79 7.08
N MET A 206 -7.34 -2.77 6.92
CA MET A 206 -8.20 -2.29 8.00
C MET A 206 -9.04 -3.45 8.55
N TYR A 207 -9.78 -4.12 7.68
CA TYR A 207 -10.66 -5.23 8.07
C TYR A 207 -9.90 -6.46 8.58
N SER A 208 -8.69 -6.72 8.11
CA SER A 208 -7.91 -7.88 8.55
C SER A 208 -7.19 -7.67 9.87
N ILE A 209 -6.76 -6.44 10.19
CA ILE A 209 -6.03 -6.15 11.44
C ILE A 209 -6.98 -5.83 12.59
N TYR A 210 -8.02 -5.02 12.35
CA TYR A 210 -8.97 -4.61 13.38
C TYR A 210 -10.40 -4.56 12.83
N PRO A 211 -11.09 -5.73 12.72
CA PRO A 211 -12.42 -5.80 12.12
C PRO A 211 -13.55 -5.31 13.05
N VAL A 212 -13.28 -5.06 14.33
CA VAL A 212 -14.33 -4.86 15.36
C VAL A 212 -15.04 -3.53 15.20
N LYS A 213 -14.33 -2.49 14.79
CA LYS A 213 -14.88 -1.15 14.64
C LYS A 213 -14.21 -0.44 13.48
N VAL A 214 -14.77 -0.61 12.30
CA VAL A 214 -14.32 0.10 11.10
C VAL A 214 -15.42 1.08 10.69
N GLU A 215 -15.14 2.37 10.83
CA GLU A 215 -16.09 3.43 10.47
C GLU A 215 -16.14 3.57 8.95
N GLU A 216 -17.34 3.71 8.38
CA GLU A 216 -17.53 3.80 6.93
C GLU A 216 -16.77 4.99 6.31
N GLN A 217 -16.75 6.13 6.99
CA GLN A 217 -16.01 7.31 6.54
C GLN A 217 -14.51 7.03 6.41
N ASP A 218 -13.92 6.28 7.35
CA ASP A 218 -12.50 5.92 7.35
C ASP A 218 -12.17 4.97 6.20
N VAL A 219 -13.09 4.05 5.90
CA VAL A 219 -12.99 3.13 4.77
C VAL A 219 -12.99 3.90 3.45
N LEU A 220 -13.97 4.78 3.28
CA LEU A 220 -14.11 5.59 2.06
C LEU A 220 -12.91 6.51 1.85
N GLU A 221 -12.41 7.15 2.92
CA GLU A 221 -11.22 7.99 2.85
C GLU A 221 -9.98 7.16 2.47
N THR A 222 -9.78 6.01 3.10
CA THR A 222 -8.65 5.12 2.80
C THR A 222 -8.72 4.60 1.37
N PHE A 223 -9.90 4.19 0.90
CA PHE A 223 -10.12 3.76 -0.48
C PHE A 223 -9.82 4.89 -1.48
N PHE A 224 -10.34 6.08 -1.23
CA PHE A 224 -10.15 7.25 -2.08
C PHE A 224 -8.68 7.63 -2.21
N VAL A 225 -7.98 7.78 -1.07
CA VAL A 225 -6.55 8.10 -1.05
C VAL A 225 -5.74 7.03 -1.76
N ASN A 226 -6.00 5.74 -1.51
CA ASN A 226 -5.27 4.66 -2.18
C ASN A 226 -5.50 4.63 -3.70
N THR A 227 -6.71 4.93 -4.14
CA THR A 227 -7.05 4.97 -5.57
C THR A 227 -6.32 6.11 -6.29
N LEU A 228 -6.30 7.30 -5.70
CA LEU A 228 -5.65 8.47 -6.30
C LEU A 228 -4.13 8.45 -6.18
N TRP A 229 -3.56 7.83 -5.15
CA TRP A 229 -2.11 7.82 -4.89
C TRP A 229 -1.26 7.24 -6.03
N LYS A 230 -1.88 6.49 -6.90
CA LYS A 230 -1.21 5.91 -8.06
C LYS A 230 -0.67 6.99 -9.00
N ASP A 231 -1.51 7.97 -9.32
CA ASP A 231 -1.27 8.93 -10.38
C ASP A 231 -1.11 10.36 -9.86
N HIS A 232 -1.47 10.60 -8.60
CA HIS A 232 -1.48 11.92 -7.98
C HIS A 232 -0.72 11.96 -6.66
N LYS A 233 0.04 13.02 -6.42
CA LYS A 233 0.62 13.29 -5.11
C LYS A 233 -0.47 13.87 -4.20
N ILE A 234 -0.81 13.13 -3.17
CA ILE A 234 -1.84 13.55 -2.21
C ILE A 234 -1.17 14.27 -1.04
N ASN A 235 -1.64 15.47 -0.76
CA ASN A 235 -1.21 16.26 0.38
C ASN A 235 -2.44 16.77 1.14
N LYS A 236 -2.27 17.05 2.43
CA LYS A 236 -3.29 17.80 3.17
C LYS A 236 -3.34 19.21 2.57
N GLY A 237 -4.52 19.63 2.13
CA GLY A 237 -4.73 21.01 1.66
C GLY A 237 -4.42 22.01 2.75
N ASP A 238 -3.92 23.17 2.34
CA ASP A 238 -3.91 24.33 3.21
C ASP A 238 -5.37 24.75 3.45
N LYS A 239 -5.67 25.13 4.72
CA LYS A 239 -7.00 25.65 5.06
C LYS A 239 -7.20 27.02 4.44
#